data_f737452ed7a363c9e4e90b932aed2311
#
_entry.id   f737452ed7a363c9e4e90b932aed2311
#
_cell.length_a   1.000
_cell.length_b   1.000
_cell.length_c   1.000
_cell.angle_alpha   90.00
_cell.angle_beta   90.00
_cell.angle_gamma   90.00
#
_symmetry.space_group_name_H-M   'P 1'
#
loop_
_entity.id
_entity.type
_entity.pdbx_description
1 polymer ?
#
loop_
_entity_poly.entity_id
_entity_poly.type
_entity_poly.pdbx_seq_one_letter_code
_entity_poly.pdbx_strand_id
1 'polypeptide(L)'
;MKCDEIFAALAMLEKERGISQAFMMDKIVQALTTAYKRDHEGVENVVVDVDEGKRELKMFVQKEVVDEVENPGTQMSLDDAKAISAKYNVGDIVNIPVDNIEFGRIAAGNGKQVIIQGLREAESGMVYDEYNSKQHEILTGVVTRIDPRTGNASLRIGTGTEATDAILLAGEQVKGETLIEGQRIKVYLVDVRRQSRGPQVVISRTHPGLVKRLFELEVPEIYDGTVEIRSIAREAGSRTKMAVWSNDENVDPIGACVGPHGQRVNSIVEELRGEKIDIIKYSDDPAEYIAAALAPADVVDVRLAEEGKACRVIVPDDQLSLAIGKEGQNARLAARLVGY
;
A
#
# COMPACT_ATOMS: atom_id res chain seq x y z
N MET A 1 -8.84 7.50 -39.55
CA MET A 1 -7.75 6.53 -39.86
C MET A 1 -8.12 5.17 -39.28
N LYS A 2 -8.03 4.10 -40.06
CA LYS A 2 -8.21 2.73 -39.56
C LYS A 2 -7.00 2.33 -38.72
N CYS A 3 -7.26 1.77 -37.54
CA CYS A 3 -6.23 1.45 -36.55
C CYS A 3 -6.39 0.00 -36.05
N ASP A 4 -6.69 -0.93 -36.96
CA ASP A 4 -6.94 -2.35 -36.63
C ASP A 4 -5.82 -2.96 -35.77
N GLU A 5 -4.56 -2.60 -36.04
CA GLU A 5 -3.40 -3.10 -35.27
C GLU A 5 -3.40 -2.59 -33.83
N ILE A 6 -3.80 -1.34 -33.58
CA ILE A 6 -3.89 -0.77 -32.23
C ILE A 6 -4.99 -1.48 -31.46
N PHE A 7 -6.18 -1.62 -32.02
CA PHE A 7 -7.29 -2.30 -31.36
C PHE A 7 -7.00 -3.78 -31.09
N ALA A 8 -6.31 -4.47 -32.01
CA ALA A 8 -5.87 -5.85 -31.80
C ALA A 8 -4.84 -5.96 -30.67
N ALA A 9 -3.87 -5.06 -30.63
CA ALA A 9 -2.86 -5.01 -29.55
C ALA A 9 -3.49 -4.72 -28.19
N LEU A 10 -4.46 -3.82 -28.11
CA LEU A 10 -5.18 -3.52 -26.87
C LEU A 10 -6.02 -4.70 -26.38
N ALA A 11 -6.67 -5.43 -27.29
CA ALA A 11 -7.41 -6.65 -26.95
C ALA A 11 -6.49 -7.76 -26.42
N MET A 12 -5.28 -7.90 -26.97
CA MET A 12 -4.26 -8.81 -26.46
C MET A 12 -3.79 -8.41 -25.03
N LEU A 13 -3.52 -7.13 -24.80
CA LEU A 13 -3.10 -6.63 -23.49
C LEU A 13 -4.17 -6.86 -22.42
N GLU A 14 -5.44 -6.68 -22.75
CA GLU A 14 -6.53 -6.98 -21.85
C GLU A 14 -6.61 -8.47 -21.51
N LYS A 15 -6.50 -9.33 -22.52
CA LYS A 15 -6.55 -10.78 -22.34
C LYS A 15 -5.35 -11.34 -21.56
N GLU A 16 -4.14 -10.87 -21.85
CA GLU A 16 -2.91 -11.42 -21.28
C GLU A 16 -2.50 -10.77 -19.97
N ARG A 17 -2.84 -9.50 -19.78
CA ARG A 17 -2.38 -8.68 -18.65
C ARG A 17 -3.50 -8.10 -17.79
N GLY A 18 -4.77 -8.27 -18.18
CA GLY A 18 -5.91 -7.71 -17.47
C GLY A 18 -6.03 -6.18 -17.54
N ILE A 19 -5.32 -5.53 -18.47
CA ILE A 19 -5.32 -4.08 -18.63
C ILE A 19 -6.48 -3.68 -19.54
N SER A 20 -7.41 -2.86 -19.04
CA SER A 20 -8.59 -2.42 -19.78
C SER A 20 -8.23 -1.70 -21.09
N GLN A 21 -8.89 -2.11 -22.19
CA GLN A 21 -8.76 -1.44 -23.49
C GLN A 21 -9.14 0.03 -23.40
N ALA A 22 -10.20 0.37 -22.65
CA ALA A 22 -10.66 1.75 -22.45
C ALA A 22 -9.58 2.61 -21.81
N PHE A 23 -8.93 2.13 -20.75
CA PHE A 23 -7.83 2.83 -20.08
C PHE A 23 -6.67 3.12 -21.04
N MET A 24 -6.25 2.11 -21.82
CA MET A 24 -5.15 2.29 -22.77
C MET A 24 -5.55 3.21 -23.93
N MET A 25 -6.79 3.14 -24.40
CA MET A 25 -7.30 4.03 -25.44
C MET A 25 -7.31 5.48 -24.98
N ASP A 26 -7.76 5.76 -23.75
CA ASP A 26 -7.72 7.10 -23.17
C ASP A 26 -6.28 7.66 -23.13
N LYS A 27 -5.31 6.84 -22.77
CA LYS A 27 -3.88 7.24 -22.78
C LYS A 27 -3.39 7.56 -24.19
N ILE A 28 -3.77 6.78 -25.19
CA ILE A 28 -3.43 7.02 -26.60
C ILE A 28 -4.07 8.34 -27.05
N VAL A 29 -5.35 8.56 -26.77
CA VAL A 29 -6.08 9.79 -27.11
C VAL A 29 -5.41 11.02 -26.48
N GLN A 30 -5.12 10.96 -25.18
CA GLN A 30 -4.44 12.06 -24.46
C GLN A 30 -3.09 12.41 -25.07
N ALA A 31 -2.31 11.40 -25.46
CA ALA A 31 -1.02 11.61 -26.04
C ALA A 31 -1.08 12.16 -27.46
N LEU A 32 -2.03 11.69 -28.28
CA LEU A 32 -2.24 12.20 -29.62
C LEU A 32 -2.68 13.67 -29.58
N THR A 33 -3.59 14.02 -28.70
CA THR A 33 -4.06 15.41 -28.51
C THR A 33 -2.93 16.31 -28.02
N THR A 34 -2.11 15.85 -27.07
CA THR A 34 -0.98 16.59 -26.54
C THR A 34 0.10 16.81 -27.62
N ALA A 35 0.39 15.78 -28.41
CA ALA A 35 1.36 15.86 -29.48
C ALA A 35 0.91 16.84 -30.59
N TYR A 36 -0.37 16.80 -30.96
CA TYR A 36 -0.91 17.73 -31.93
C TYR A 36 -0.83 19.19 -31.46
N LYS A 37 -1.24 19.46 -30.22
CA LYS A 37 -1.17 20.80 -29.60
C LYS A 37 0.27 21.34 -29.55
N ARG A 38 1.24 20.47 -29.25
CA ARG A 38 2.65 20.86 -29.23
C ARG A 38 3.18 21.24 -30.61
N ASP A 39 2.75 20.52 -31.65
CA ASP A 39 3.23 20.71 -33.00
C ASP A 39 2.48 21.87 -33.72
N HIS A 40 1.39 22.37 -33.14
CA HIS A 40 0.53 23.46 -33.66
C HIS A 40 0.31 24.53 -32.59
N GLU A 41 1.11 25.57 -32.59
CA GLU A 41 0.94 26.68 -31.64
C GLU A 41 -0.41 27.38 -31.80
N GLY A 42 -1.06 27.69 -30.67
CA GLY A 42 -2.35 28.35 -30.59
C GLY A 42 -3.58 27.43 -30.74
N VAL A 43 -3.40 26.14 -31.01
CA VAL A 43 -4.50 25.16 -31.02
C VAL A 43 -4.65 24.55 -29.63
N GLU A 44 -5.76 24.87 -28.95
CA GLU A 44 -6.03 24.40 -27.58
C GLU A 44 -7.10 23.29 -27.54
N ASN A 45 -8.08 23.34 -28.43
CA ASN A 45 -9.24 22.45 -28.41
C ASN A 45 -9.11 21.36 -29.48
N VAL A 46 -8.50 20.23 -29.09
CA VAL A 46 -8.36 19.05 -29.96
C VAL A 46 -9.12 17.89 -29.35
N VAL A 47 -9.91 17.21 -30.16
CA VAL A 47 -10.72 16.04 -29.77
C VAL A 47 -10.40 14.89 -30.71
N VAL A 48 -10.26 13.69 -30.13
CA VAL A 48 -10.15 12.44 -30.90
C VAL A 48 -11.43 11.64 -30.66
N ASP A 49 -12.15 11.37 -31.72
CA ASP A 49 -13.30 10.48 -31.74
C ASP A 49 -12.87 9.04 -31.99
N VAL A 50 -13.31 8.13 -31.13
CA VAL A 50 -12.98 6.70 -31.14
C VAL A 50 -14.19 5.90 -31.57
N ASP A 51 -14.20 5.38 -32.79
CA ASP A 51 -15.23 4.45 -33.27
C ASP A 51 -14.72 3.01 -33.09
N GLU A 52 -15.09 2.38 -31.96
CA GLU A 52 -14.70 1.00 -31.65
C GLU A 52 -15.27 -0.01 -32.66
N GLY A 53 -16.50 0.23 -33.16
CA GLY A 53 -17.16 -0.67 -34.11
C GLY A 53 -16.48 -0.70 -35.46
N LYS A 54 -15.95 0.43 -35.92
CA LYS A 54 -15.20 0.54 -37.20
C LYS A 54 -13.70 0.47 -37.01
N ARG A 55 -13.22 0.43 -35.74
CA ARG A 55 -11.80 0.49 -35.37
C ARG A 55 -11.09 1.69 -36.01
N GLU A 56 -11.74 2.84 -35.90
CA GLU A 56 -11.27 4.09 -36.48
C GLU A 56 -11.05 5.14 -35.40
N LEU A 57 -9.98 5.92 -35.59
CA LEU A 57 -9.72 7.13 -34.83
C LEU A 57 -9.82 8.32 -35.79
N LYS A 58 -10.53 9.38 -35.34
CA LYS A 58 -10.65 10.63 -36.08
C LYS A 58 -10.30 11.79 -35.16
N MET A 59 -9.42 12.67 -35.61
CA MET A 59 -9.02 13.84 -34.84
C MET A 59 -9.70 15.07 -35.43
N PHE A 60 -10.15 15.95 -34.55
CA PHE A 60 -10.80 17.22 -34.89
C PHE A 60 -10.18 18.34 -34.07
N VAL A 61 -10.01 19.49 -34.70
CA VAL A 61 -9.78 20.77 -34.03
C VAL A 61 -11.13 21.42 -33.83
N GLN A 62 -11.46 21.77 -32.59
CA GLN A 62 -12.71 22.48 -32.27
C GLN A 62 -12.44 23.98 -32.31
N LYS A 63 -13.26 24.71 -33.07
CA LYS A 63 -13.24 26.17 -33.11
C LYS A 63 -14.61 26.71 -32.79
N GLU A 64 -14.63 27.76 -31.97
CA GLU A 64 -15.86 28.51 -31.68
C GLU A 64 -16.12 29.52 -32.78
N VAL A 65 -17.37 29.61 -33.21
CA VAL A 65 -17.82 30.60 -34.21
C VAL A 65 -18.00 31.93 -33.51
N VAL A 66 -17.29 32.95 -33.97
CA VAL A 66 -17.32 34.31 -33.41
C VAL A 66 -17.54 35.33 -34.51
N ASP A 67 -18.02 36.55 -34.16
CA ASP A 67 -18.15 37.64 -35.09
C ASP A 67 -16.79 38.21 -35.51
N GLU A 68 -15.89 38.40 -34.53
CA GLU A 68 -14.50 38.83 -34.74
C GLU A 68 -13.52 37.81 -34.20
N VAL A 69 -12.60 37.33 -35.03
CA VAL A 69 -11.64 36.27 -34.63
C VAL A 69 -10.43 36.93 -33.95
N GLU A 70 -10.28 36.71 -32.64
CA GLU A 70 -9.14 37.14 -31.85
C GLU A 70 -8.01 36.10 -31.89
N ASN A 71 -8.39 34.80 -31.78
CA ASN A 71 -7.45 33.68 -31.80
C ASN A 71 -7.81 32.70 -32.93
N PRO A 72 -7.08 32.69 -34.05
CA PRO A 72 -7.36 31.76 -35.16
C PRO A 72 -7.20 30.28 -34.83
N GLY A 73 -6.48 29.95 -33.73
CA GLY A 73 -6.30 28.57 -33.28
C GLY A 73 -7.55 27.97 -32.65
N THR A 74 -8.35 28.79 -31.98
CA THR A 74 -9.53 28.36 -31.21
C THR A 74 -10.86 28.94 -31.73
N GLN A 75 -10.81 29.94 -32.64
CA GLN A 75 -11.97 30.64 -33.15
C GLN A 75 -11.99 30.62 -34.67
N MET A 76 -13.18 30.80 -35.23
CA MET A 76 -13.41 31.01 -36.67
C MET A 76 -14.53 31.99 -36.94
N SER A 77 -14.50 32.66 -38.12
CA SER A 77 -15.53 33.59 -38.48
C SER A 77 -16.87 32.87 -38.84
N LEU A 78 -17.98 33.59 -38.69
CA LEU A 78 -19.29 33.06 -39.08
C LEU A 78 -19.35 32.73 -40.59
N ASP A 79 -18.65 33.51 -41.43
CA ASP A 79 -18.62 33.28 -42.87
C ASP A 79 -17.89 32.01 -43.24
N ASP A 80 -16.74 31.72 -42.59
CA ASP A 80 -16.03 30.47 -42.75
C ASP A 80 -16.84 29.25 -42.22
N ALA A 81 -17.49 29.42 -41.08
CA ALA A 81 -18.35 28.38 -40.53
C ALA A 81 -19.53 28.05 -41.46
N LYS A 82 -20.16 29.07 -42.06
CA LYS A 82 -21.26 28.91 -43.03
C LYS A 82 -20.77 28.28 -44.34
N ALA A 83 -19.52 28.47 -44.72
CA ALA A 83 -18.94 27.77 -45.87
C ALA A 83 -18.85 26.25 -45.64
N ILE A 84 -18.72 25.80 -44.39
CA ILE A 84 -18.73 24.38 -44.02
C ILE A 84 -20.19 23.86 -43.91
N SER A 85 -21.07 24.60 -43.25
CA SER A 85 -22.50 24.29 -43.16
C SER A 85 -23.32 25.53 -42.85
N ALA A 86 -24.39 25.75 -43.63
CA ALA A 86 -25.32 26.87 -43.46
C ALA A 86 -26.06 26.91 -42.12
N LYS A 87 -25.93 25.87 -41.29
CA LYS A 87 -26.62 25.73 -39.99
C LYS A 87 -25.90 26.39 -38.84
N TYR A 88 -24.61 26.74 -39.00
CA TYR A 88 -23.82 27.31 -37.92
C TYR A 88 -24.17 28.75 -37.61
N ASN A 89 -24.19 29.08 -36.32
CA ASN A 89 -24.42 30.41 -35.77
C ASN A 89 -23.27 30.83 -34.86
N VAL A 90 -23.18 32.10 -34.53
CA VAL A 90 -22.21 32.58 -33.51
C VAL A 90 -22.43 31.88 -32.19
N GLY A 91 -21.35 31.40 -31.56
CA GLY A 91 -21.36 30.59 -30.34
C GLY A 91 -21.38 29.07 -30.56
N ASP A 92 -21.58 28.62 -31.81
CA ASP A 92 -21.49 27.18 -32.12
C ASP A 92 -20.05 26.70 -32.18
N ILE A 93 -19.85 25.41 -31.90
CA ILE A 93 -18.55 24.75 -32.00
C ILE A 93 -18.46 23.95 -33.29
N VAL A 94 -17.49 24.26 -34.11
CA VAL A 94 -17.22 23.57 -35.38
C VAL A 94 -16.09 22.58 -35.20
N ASN A 95 -16.30 21.30 -35.57
CA ASN A 95 -15.28 20.27 -35.58
C ASN A 95 -14.64 20.22 -36.96
N ILE A 96 -13.37 20.68 -37.05
CA ILE A 96 -12.59 20.69 -38.28
C ILE A 96 -11.75 19.39 -38.30
N PRO A 97 -11.94 18.50 -39.29
CA PRO A 97 -11.19 17.26 -39.34
C PRO A 97 -9.73 17.53 -39.66
N VAL A 98 -8.85 16.87 -38.93
CA VAL A 98 -7.41 16.84 -39.20
C VAL A 98 -7.13 15.86 -40.33
N ASP A 99 -6.21 16.21 -41.25
CA ASP A 99 -5.84 15.32 -42.35
C ASP A 99 -5.29 13.97 -41.83
N ASN A 100 -5.71 12.89 -42.45
CA ASN A 100 -5.29 11.54 -42.07
C ASN A 100 -3.78 11.28 -42.18
N ILE A 101 -3.10 11.96 -43.11
CA ILE A 101 -1.65 11.85 -43.29
C ILE A 101 -0.92 12.49 -42.09
N GLU A 102 -1.35 13.68 -41.72
CA GLU A 102 -0.81 14.41 -40.57
C GLU A 102 -1.09 13.68 -39.28
N PHE A 103 -2.31 13.23 -39.05
CA PHE A 103 -2.68 12.42 -37.90
C PHE A 103 -1.87 11.11 -37.82
N GLY A 104 -1.69 10.41 -38.97
CA GLY A 104 -0.91 9.18 -39.05
C GLY A 104 0.56 9.39 -38.67
N ARG A 105 1.17 10.52 -39.06
CA ARG A 105 2.53 10.88 -38.69
C ARG A 105 2.70 11.09 -37.19
N ILE A 106 1.77 11.79 -36.56
CA ILE A 106 1.77 12.02 -35.11
C ILE A 106 1.56 10.73 -34.35
N ALA A 107 0.62 9.90 -34.80
CA ALA A 107 0.33 8.59 -34.19
C ALA A 107 1.54 7.66 -34.24
N ALA A 108 2.24 7.58 -35.40
CA ALA A 108 3.43 6.76 -35.56
C ALA A 108 4.61 7.24 -34.71
N GLY A 109 4.80 8.56 -34.59
CA GLY A 109 5.91 9.13 -33.81
C GLY A 109 5.78 8.93 -32.28
N ASN A 110 4.57 8.97 -31.77
CA ASN A 110 4.32 8.95 -30.32
C ASN A 110 3.71 7.61 -29.81
N GLY A 111 3.09 6.81 -30.68
CA GLY A 111 2.28 5.67 -30.30
C GLY A 111 3.03 4.63 -29.45
N LYS A 112 4.25 4.26 -29.85
CA LYS A 112 5.07 3.28 -29.10
C LYS A 112 5.39 3.74 -27.67
N GLN A 113 5.83 5.01 -27.54
CA GLN A 113 6.20 5.58 -26.25
C GLN A 113 5.00 5.65 -25.30
N VAL A 114 3.84 6.03 -25.84
CA VAL A 114 2.59 6.14 -25.08
C VAL A 114 2.08 4.80 -24.61
N ILE A 115 2.12 3.78 -25.48
CA ILE A 115 1.72 2.41 -25.11
C ILE A 115 2.63 1.90 -23.99
N ILE A 116 3.95 2.08 -24.10
CA ILE A 116 4.89 1.67 -23.05
C ILE A 116 4.61 2.40 -21.73
N GLN A 117 4.35 3.70 -21.78
CA GLN A 117 4.06 4.50 -20.59
C GLN A 117 2.72 4.11 -19.98
N GLY A 118 1.66 3.97 -20.77
CA GLY A 118 0.35 3.53 -20.32
C GLY A 118 0.37 2.14 -19.70
N LEU A 119 1.13 1.22 -20.29
CA LEU A 119 1.34 -0.12 -19.75
C LEU A 119 2.00 -0.08 -18.36
N ARG A 120 3.07 0.71 -18.21
CA ARG A 120 3.74 0.88 -16.90
C ARG A 120 2.83 1.50 -15.86
N GLU A 121 2.01 2.47 -16.23
CA GLU A 121 1.05 3.09 -15.33
C GLU A 121 -0.04 2.12 -14.89
N ALA A 122 -0.56 1.31 -15.82
CA ALA A 122 -1.56 0.29 -15.52
C ALA A 122 -1.00 -0.80 -14.60
N GLU A 123 0.18 -1.36 -14.91
CA GLU A 123 0.87 -2.34 -14.06
C GLU A 123 1.15 -1.77 -12.67
N SER A 124 1.61 -0.52 -12.60
CA SER A 124 1.84 0.19 -11.34
C SER A 124 0.55 0.39 -10.53
N GLY A 125 -0.56 0.70 -11.20
CA GLY A 125 -1.87 0.81 -10.58
C GLY A 125 -2.37 -0.52 -9.99
N MET A 126 -2.26 -1.61 -10.76
CA MET A 126 -2.64 -2.95 -10.30
C MET A 126 -1.84 -3.39 -9.08
N VAL A 127 -0.52 -3.20 -9.10
CA VAL A 127 0.36 -3.50 -7.95
C VAL A 127 -0.03 -2.64 -6.74
N TYR A 128 -0.31 -1.34 -6.94
CA TYR A 128 -0.77 -0.48 -5.85
C TYR A 128 -2.07 -0.98 -5.24
N ASP A 129 -3.08 -1.28 -6.04
CA ASP A 129 -4.41 -1.70 -5.56
C ASP A 129 -4.33 -3.04 -4.83
N GLU A 130 -3.55 -3.99 -5.35
CA GLU A 130 -3.30 -5.29 -4.73
C GLU A 130 -2.69 -5.15 -3.33
N TYR A 131 -1.59 -4.41 -3.20
CA TYR A 131 -0.93 -4.25 -1.90
C TYR A 131 -1.67 -3.29 -0.98
N ASN A 132 -2.38 -2.31 -1.50
CA ASN A 132 -3.21 -1.42 -0.70
C ASN A 132 -4.35 -2.16 -0.01
N SER A 133 -4.94 -3.17 -0.67
CA SER A 133 -5.96 -4.04 -0.08
C SER A 133 -5.41 -4.93 1.05
N LYS A 134 -4.10 -5.18 1.04
CA LYS A 134 -3.38 -6.01 2.04
C LYS A 134 -2.65 -5.19 3.10
N GLN A 135 -2.94 -3.90 3.23
CA GLN A 135 -2.36 -3.09 4.30
C GLN A 135 -2.62 -3.72 5.67
N HIS A 136 -1.60 -3.63 6.52
CA HIS A 136 -1.62 -4.19 7.87
C HIS A 136 -1.65 -5.72 7.94
N GLU A 137 -1.33 -6.42 6.85
CA GLU A 137 -1.18 -7.86 6.81
C GLU A 137 0.28 -8.30 6.77
N ILE A 138 0.51 -9.60 6.96
CA ILE A 138 1.82 -10.22 6.78
C ILE A 138 2.01 -10.60 5.32
N LEU A 139 3.16 -10.23 4.77
CA LEU A 139 3.63 -10.67 3.48
C LEU A 139 4.86 -11.55 3.64
N THR A 140 5.00 -12.55 2.78
CA THR A 140 6.23 -13.33 2.66
C THR A 140 7.06 -12.77 1.52
N GLY A 141 8.28 -12.36 1.83
CA GLY A 141 9.24 -11.87 0.85
C GLY A 141 10.48 -12.74 0.78
N VAL A 142 11.15 -12.73 -0.37
CA VAL A 142 12.46 -13.35 -0.58
C VAL A 142 13.51 -12.25 -0.61
N VAL A 143 14.52 -12.34 0.25
CA VAL A 143 15.65 -11.39 0.26
C VAL A 143 16.43 -11.56 -1.04
N THR A 144 16.45 -10.54 -1.87
CA THR A 144 17.13 -10.56 -3.18
C THR A 144 18.52 -9.92 -3.13
N ARG A 145 18.68 -8.92 -2.26
CA ARG A 145 19.95 -8.20 -2.12
C ARG A 145 20.01 -7.50 -0.77
N ILE A 146 21.22 -7.40 -0.22
CA ILE A 146 21.54 -6.58 0.94
C ILE A 146 22.56 -5.53 0.51
N ASP A 147 22.23 -4.25 0.71
CA ASP A 147 23.16 -3.15 0.40
C ASP A 147 24.22 -3.04 1.51
N PRO A 148 25.49 -3.32 1.22
CA PRO A 148 26.54 -3.31 2.23
C PRO A 148 26.84 -1.92 2.80
N ARG A 149 26.45 -0.85 2.10
CA ARG A 149 26.68 0.53 2.53
C ARG A 149 25.59 1.04 3.45
N THR A 150 24.33 0.74 3.15
CA THR A 150 23.17 1.25 3.90
C THR A 150 22.59 0.22 4.88
N GLY A 151 22.91 -1.06 4.70
CA GLY A 151 22.30 -2.16 5.44
C GLY A 151 20.87 -2.48 5.05
N ASN A 152 20.30 -1.76 4.07
CA ASN A 152 18.94 -2.02 3.61
C ASN A 152 18.86 -3.34 2.84
N ALA A 153 17.79 -4.09 3.04
CA ALA A 153 17.53 -5.33 2.30
C ALA A 153 16.42 -5.13 1.28
N SER A 154 16.66 -5.56 0.04
CA SER A 154 15.63 -5.63 -0.99
C SER A 154 14.96 -6.99 -0.91
N LEU A 155 13.64 -6.98 -0.90
CA LEU A 155 12.80 -8.18 -0.84
C LEU A 155 11.91 -8.22 -2.09
N ARG A 156 11.85 -9.38 -2.72
CA ARG A 156 10.83 -9.68 -3.72
C ARG A 156 9.58 -10.20 -3.02
N ILE A 157 8.47 -9.51 -3.16
CA ILE A 157 7.16 -9.88 -2.59
C ILE A 157 6.17 -10.15 -3.71
N GLY A 158 5.19 -11.04 -3.45
CA GLY A 158 4.21 -11.48 -4.45
C GLY A 158 4.78 -12.43 -5.49
N THR A 159 3.96 -12.82 -6.45
CA THR A 159 4.28 -13.74 -7.55
C THR A 159 3.67 -13.26 -8.85
N GLY A 160 4.24 -13.67 -9.99
CA GLY A 160 3.70 -13.33 -11.31
C GLY A 160 3.70 -11.83 -11.61
N THR A 161 2.60 -11.34 -12.14
CA THR A 161 2.41 -9.92 -12.53
C THR A 161 2.28 -8.96 -11.34
N GLU A 162 1.95 -9.47 -10.16
CA GLU A 162 1.81 -8.70 -8.92
C GLU A 162 3.12 -8.63 -8.13
N ALA A 163 4.15 -9.35 -8.58
CA ALA A 163 5.43 -9.36 -7.92
C ALA A 163 6.09 -7.97 -7.98
N THR A 164 6.48 -7.44 -6.82
CA THR A 164 7.16 -6.15 -6.71
C THR A 164 8.34 -6.25 -5.76
N ASP A 165 9.24 -5.28 -5.86
CA ASP A 165 10.37 -5.16 -4.95
C ASP A 165 10.01 -4.18 -3.82
N ALA A 166 10.25 -4.61 -2.58
CA ALA A 166 10.11 -3.78 -1.39
C ALA A 166 11.45 -3.62 -0.70
N ILE A 167 11.69 -2.47 -0.08
CA ILE A 167 12.91 -2.21 0.66
C ILE A 167 12.62 -2.27 2.15
N LEU A 168 13.27 -3.23 2.83
CA LEU A 168 13.31 -3.31 4.27
C LEU A 168 14.47 -2.45 4.77
N LEU A 169 14.16 -1.27 5.27
CA LEU A 169 15.15 -0.33 5.78
C LEU A 169 15.91 -0.93 6.97
N ALA A 170 17.16 -0.56 7.15
CA ALA A 170 17.98 -1.04 8.27
C ALA A 170 17.33 -0.76 9.65
N GLY A 171 16.62 0.38 9.79
CA GLY A 171 15.86 0.73 11.00
C GLY A 171 14.60 -0.12 11.24
N GLU A 172 14.09 -0.78 10.19
CA GLU A 172 12.93 -1.67 10.22
C GLU A 172 13.33 -3.16 10.31
N GLN A 173 14.62 -3.44 10.38
CA GLN A 173 15.15 -4.77 10.61
C GLN A 173 15.34 -5.00 12.11
N VAL A 174 15.16 -6.24 12.55
CA VAL A 174 15.34 -6.63 13.95
C VAL A 174 16.84 -6.65 14.28
N LYS A 175 17.24 -5.97 15.35
CA LYS A 175 18.63 -5.96 15.81
C LYS A 175 19.08 -7.39 16.17
N GLY A 176 20.20 -7.80 15.61
CA GLY A 176 20.74 -9.16 15.82
C GLY A 176 20.19 -10.23 14.87
N GLU A 177 19.20 -9.91 14.04
CA GLU A 177 18.76 -10.79 12.97
C GLU A 177 19.69 -10.64 11.76
N THR A 178 20.27 -11.73 11.32
CA THR A 178 21.11 -11.76 10.10
C THR A 178 20.25 -12.21 8.93
N LEU A 179 20.03 -11.31 7.97
CA LEU A 179 19.36 -11.63 6.72
C LEU A 179 20.35 -12.25 5.73
N ILE A 180 19.88 -13.20 4.94
CA ILE A 180 20.68 -13.90 3.93
C ILE A 180 19.96 -13.84 2.60
N GLU A 181 20.68 -13.55 1.51
CA GLU A 181 20.12 -13.57 0.15
C GLU A 181 19.52 -14.93 -0.17
N GLY A 182 18.33 -14.95 -0.79
CA GLY A 182 17.55 -16.16 -1.03
C GLY A 182 16.66 -16.60 0.14
N GLN A 183 16.80 -16.02 1.32
CA GLN A 183 15.99 -16.35 2.50
C GLN A 183 14.56 -15.84 2.32
N ARG A 184 13.59 -16.66 2.72
CA ARG A 184 12.20 -16.25 2.89
C ARG A 184 11.97 -15.70 4.28
N ILE A 185 11.38 -14.53 4.38
CA ILE A 185 11.02 -13.91 5.66
C ILE A 185 9.60 -13.33 5.61
N LYS A 186 8.94 -13.33 6.74
CA LYS A 186 7.67 -12.66 6.92
C LYS A 186 7.90 -11.20 7.31
N VAL A 187 7.17 -10.29 6.69
CA VAL A 187 7.22 -8.86 6.95
C VAL A 187 5.82 -8.30 7.13
N TYR A 188 5.68 -7.28 7.93
CA TYR A 188 4.42 -6.57 8.10
C TYR A 188 4.31 -5.45 7.08
N LEU A 189 3.19 -5.37 6.36
CA LEU A 189 2.91 -4.30 5.42
C LEU A 189 2.36 -3.09 6.18
N VAL A 190 3.19 -2.06 6.31
CA VAL A 190 2.86 -0.84 7.06
C VAL A 190 1.99 0.09 6.21
N ASP A 191 2.40 0.33 4.98
CA ASP A 191 1.79 1.34 4.11
C ASP A 191 2.13 1.08 2.64
N VAL A 192 1.30 1.59 1.73
CA VAL A 192 1.58 1.58 0.28
C VAL A 192 1.45 3.00 -0.25
N ARG A 193 2.53 3.52 -0.84
CA ARG A 193 2.60 4.89 -1.32
C ARG A 193 2.72 4.95 -2.82
N ARG A 194 1.96 5.82 -3.46
CA ARG A 194 2.13 6.11 -4.89
C ARG A 194 3.36 6.99 -5.09
N GLN A 195 4.22 6.56 -5.99
CA GLN A 195 5.40 7.34 -6.42
C GLN A 195 5.50 7.37 -7.94
N SER A 196 6.28 8.30 -8.48
CA SER A 196 6.48 8.49 -9.92
C SER A 196 7.09 7.29 -10.65
N ARG A 197 7.83 6.44 -9.91
CA ARG A 197 8.49 5.23 -10.45
C ARG A 197 7.77 3.92 -10.13
N GLY A 198 6.52 3.99 -9.67
CA GLY A 198 5.73 2.86 -9.23
C GLY A 198 5.43 2.87 -7.73
N PRO A 199 4.53 2.02 -7.23
CA PRO A 199 4.14 1.99 -5.83
C PRO A 199 5.32 1.59 -4.94
N GLN A 200 5.47 2.31 -3.83
CA GLN A 200 6.40 1.96 -2.77
C GLN A 200 5.65 1.17 -1.70
N VAL A 201 6.00 -0.08 -1.54
CA VAL A 201 5.48 -0.94 -0.47
C VAL A 201 6.39 -0.78 0.74
N VAL A 202 5.83 -0.23 1.82
CA VAL A 202 6.56 0.03 3.08
C VAL A 202 6.38 -1.17 4.01
N ILE A 203 7.47 -1.85 4.32
CA ILE A 203 7.47 -3.07 5.12
C ILE A 203 8.32 -2.91 6.37
N SER A 204 7.97 -3.67 7.41
CA SER A 204 8.68 -3.66 8.70
C SER A 204 8.74 -5.05 9.32
N ARG A 205 9.83 -5.34 10.03
CA ARG A 205 9.95 -6.47 10.96
C ARG A 205 9.97 -6.04 12.42
N THR A 206 10.05 -4.73 12.68
CA THR A 206 10.03 -4.16 14.05
C THR A 206 8.64 -3.74 14.52
N HIS A 207 7.70 -3.57 13.60
CA HIS A 207 6.36 -3.10 13.92
C HIS A 207 5.58 -4.09 14.81
N PRO A 208 4.87 -3.62 15.88
CA PRO A 208 4.07 -4.51 16.75
C PRO A 208 2.98 -5.29 16.01
N GLY A 209 2.46 -4.73 14.91
CA GLY A 209 1.49 -5.38 14.05
C GLY A 209 1.97 -6.72 13.48
N LEU A 210 3.29 -6.93 13.32
CA LEU A 210 3.83 -8.23 12.91
C LEU A 210 3.47 -9.31 13.93
N VAL A 211 3.70 -9.04 15.21
CA VAL A 211 3.36 -10.00 16.29
C VAL A 211 1.86 -10.25 16.33
N LYS A 212 1.06 -9.20 16.25
CA LYS A 212 -0.41 -9.32 16.23
C LYS A 212 -0.88 -10.27 15.13
N ARG A 213 -0.41 -10.06 13.91
CA ARG A 213 -0.79 -10.88 12.76
C ARG A 213 -0.25 -12.32 12.83
N LEU A 214 0.93 -12.52 13.42
CA LEU A 214 1.43 -13.88 13.66
C LEU A 214 0.50 -14.66 14.62
N PHE A 215 0.03 -14.02 15.69
CA PHE A 215 -0.93 -14.63 16.57
C PHE A 215 -2.28 -14.91 15.90
N GLU A 216 -2.79 -14.02 15.07
CA GLU A 216 -4.00 -14.24 14.28
C GLU A 216 -3.89 -15.45 13.34
N LEU A 217 -2.69 -15.74 12.81
CA LEU A 217 -2.44 -16.90 11.95
C LEU A 217 -2.33 -18.22 12.73
N GLU A 218 -1.75 -18.17 13.95
CA GLU A 218 -1.45 -19.37 14.74
C GLU A 218 -2.58 -19.76 15.72
N VAL A 219 -3.44 -18.79 16.11
CA VAL A 219 -4.45 -18.94 17.14
C VAL A 219 -5.85 -18.80 16.54
N PRO A 220 -6.57 -19.90 16.32
CA PRO A 220 -7.91 -19.88 15.75
C PRO A 220 -8.90 -19.01 16.54
N GLU A 221 -8.80 -19.00 17.86
CA GLU A 221 -9.65 -18.23 18.77
C GLU A 221 -9.44 -16.71 18.64
N ILE A 222 -8.27 -16.27 18.13
CA ILE A 222 -8.03 -14.87 17.77
C ILE A 222 -8.60 -14.60 16.38
N TYR A 223 -8.43 -15.52 15.45
CA TYR A 223 -8.93 -15.39 14.09
C TYR A 223 -10.46 -15.28 14.03
N ASP A 224 -11.17 -16.04 14.84
CA ASP A 224 -12.65 -16.03 14.90
C ASP A 224 -13.22 -14.93 15.83
N GLY A 225 -12.35 -14.19 16.55
CA GLY A 225 -12.72 -13.08 17.42
C GLY A 225 -13.18 -13.49 18.83
N THR A 226 -13.09 -14.77 19.20
CA THR A 226 -13.36 -15.24 20.57
C THR A 226 -12.36 -14.65 21.56
N VAL A 227 -11.08 -14.63 21.17
CA VAL A 227 -10.00 -13.97 21.91
C VAL A 227 -9.56 -12.71 21.17
N GLU A 228 -9.39 -11.62 21.88
CA GLU A 228 -8.95 -10.34 21.33
C GLU A 228 -7.61 -9.92 21.90
N ILE A 229 -6.72 -9.41 21.03
CA ILE A 229 -5.50 -8.73 21.45
C ILE A 229 -5.86 -7.27 21.72
N ARG A 230 -5.82 -6.86 22.99
CA ARG A 230 -6.17 -5.51 23.42
C ARG A 230 -5.03 -4.52 23.26
N SER A 231 -3.81 -4.96 23.53
CA SER A 231 -2.64 -4.09 23.44
C SER A 231 -1.37 -4.91 23.25
N ILE A 232 -0.35 -4.29 22.62
CA ILE A 232 0.98 -4.88 22.41
C ILE A 232 2.03 -3.80 22.68
N ALA A 233 3.02 -4.14 23.50
CA ALA A 233 4.24 -3.36 23.68
C ALA A 233 5.43 -4.20 23.27
N ARG A 234 6.25 -3.73 22.32
CA ARG A 234 7.32 -4.51 21.68
C ARG A 234 8.66 -3.77 21.70
N GLU A 235 9.70 -4.48 22.08
CA GLU A 235 11.08 -4.17 21.77
C GLU A 235 11.61 -5.28 20.86
N ALA A 236 11.57 -5.02 19.55
CA ALA A 236 11.82 -6.01 18.51
C ALA A 236 13.18 -6.70 18.67
N GLY A 237 13.19 -8.02 18.56
CA GLY A 237 14.37 -8.88 18.76
C GLY A 237 14.74 -9.13 20.22
N SER A 238 14.00 -8.57 21.18
CA SER A 238 14.25 -8.77 22.60
C SER A 238 13.02 -9.32 23.31
N ARG A 239 11.97 -8.52 23.48
CA ARG A 239 10.79 -8.92 24.25
C ARG A 239 9.54 -8.20 23.79
N THR A 240 8.42 -8.92 23.77
CA THR A 240 7.08 -8.38 23.54
C THR A 240 6.18 -8.74 24.71
N LYS A 241 5.37 -7.78 25.15
CA LYS A 241 4.23 -8.01 26.06
C LYS A 241 2.94 -7.83 25.28
N MET A 242 2.00 -8.75 25.42
CA MET A 242 0.73 -8.74 24.73
C MET A 242 -0.42 -9.00 25.70
N ALA A 243 -1.38 -8.08 25.75
CA ALA A 243 -2.57 -8.22 26.57
C ALA A 243 -3.72 -8.81 25.75
N VAL A 244 -4.34 -9.85 26.28
CA VAL A 244 -5.42 -10.59 25.65
C VAL A 244 -6.67 -10.64 26.53
N TRP A 245 -7.81 -10.66 25.86
CA TRP A 245 -9.14 -10.72 26.47
C TRP A 245 -9.96 -11.80 25.77
N SER A 246 -10.83 -12.49 26.51
CA SER A 246 -11.80 -13.43 25.93
C SER A 246 -13.22 -12.88 26.01
N ASN A 247 -13.94 -12.95 24.90
CA ASN A 247 -15.37 -12.63 24.82
C ASN A 247 -16.25 -13.80 25.29
N ASP A 248 -15.66 -15.01 25.49
CA ASP A 248 -16.31 -16.18 26.03
C ASP A 248 -15.67 -16.52 27.38
N GLU A 249 -16.48 -16.54 28.45
CA GLU A 249 -16.04 -16.87 29.82
C GLU A 249 -15.47 -18.28 29.97
N ASN A 250 -15.80 -19.19 29.06
CA ASN A 250 -15.30 -20.57 29.07
C ASN A 250 -13.95 -20.73 28.35
N VAL A 251 -13.46 -19.69 27.69
CA VAL A 251 -12.20 -19.71 26.96
C VAL A 251 -11.12 -18.90 27.72
N ASP A 252 -10.09 -19.60 28.17
CA ASP A 252 -8.90 -18.95 28.73
C ASP A 252 -8.08 -18.28 27.59
N PRO A 253 -8.01 -16.95 27.56
CA PRO A 253 -7.31 -16.24 26.48
C PRO A 253 -5.80 -16.48 26.48
N ILE A 254 -5.19 -16.70 27.64
CA ILE A 254 -3.76 -17.00 27.74
C ILE A 254 -3.49 -18.41 27.23
N GLY A 255 -4.27 -19.40 27.71
CA GLY A 255 -4.13 -20.79 27.29
C GLY A 255 -4.34 -20.96 25.79
N ALA A 256 -5.31 -20.26 25.19
CA ALA A 256 -5.53 -20.26 23.74
C ALA A 256 -4.31 -19.77 22.95
N CYS A 257 -3.68 -18.69 23.39
CA CYS A 257 -2.48 -18.13 22.74
C CYS A 257 -1.24 -19.00 22.94
N VAL A 258 -1.07 -19.60 24.12
CA VAL A 258 0.07 -20.48 24.42
C VAL A 258 -0.03 -21.78 23.64
N GLY A 259 -1.23 -22.35 23.58
CA GLY A 259 -1.50 -23.63 22.93
C GLY A 259 -0.98 -24.85 23.70
N PRO A 260 -1.28 -26.09 23.22
CA PRO A 260 -0.81 -27.31 23.85
C PRO A 260 0.73 -27.33 23.96
N HIS A 261 1.23 -27.53 25.17
CA HIS A 261 2.68 -27.55 25.47
C HIS A 261 3.46 -26.32 24.96
N GLY A 262 2.80 -25.16 24.83
CA GLY A 262 3.42 -23.94 24.33
C GLY A 262 3.66 -23.92 22.81
N GLN A 263 3.10 -24.85 22.06
CA GLN A 263 3.41 -25.04 20.65
C GLN A 263 3.12 -23.78 19.82
N ARG A 264 1.97 -23.13 20.05
CA ARG A 264 1.57 -21.94 19.29
C ARG A 264 2.51 -20.76 19.53
N VAL A 265 2.75 -20.42 20.80
CA VAL A 265 3.66 -19.31 21.15
C VAL A 265 5.10 -19.58 20.72
N ASN A 266 5.58 -20.84 20.82
CA ASN A 266 6.92 -21.22 20.42
C ASN A 266 7.12 -21.09 18.89
N SER A 267 6.14 -21.44 18.08
CA SER A 267 6.14 -21.23 16.62
C SER A 267 6.37 -19.74 16.27
N ILE A 268 5.69 -18.84 17.01
CA ILE A 268 5.84 -17.41 16.82
C ILE A 268 7.22 -16.92 17.30
N VAL A 269 7.70 -17.41 18.44
CA VAL A 269 9.04 -17.10 18.98
C VAL A 269 10.13 -17.52 17.98
N GLU A 270 9.99 -18.67 17.34
CA GLU A 270 10.92 -19.15 16.30
C GLU A 270 10.90 -18.24 15.06
N GLU A 271 9.71 -17.84 14.60
CA GLU A 271 9.60 -16.88 13.47
C GLU A 271 10.27 -15.54 13.78
N LEU A 272 10.16 -15.09 15.04
CA LEU A 272 10.78 -13.85 15.55
C LEU A 272 12.23 -14.06 16.06
N ARG A 273 12.86 -15.20 15.73
CA ARG A 273 14.26 -15.50 16.04
C ARG A 273 14.62 -15.45 17.52
N GLY A 274 13.70 -15.90 18.37
CA GLY A 274 13.94 -16.02 19.82
C GLY A 274 13.50 -14.80 20.64
N GLU A 275 12.74 -13.88 20.05
CA GLU A 275 12.10 -12.78 20.79
C GLU A 275 11.16 -13.33 21.86
N LYS A 276 11.34 -12.95 23.12
CA LYS A 276 10.51 -13.42 24.23
C LYS A 276 9.13 -12.80 24.16
N ILE A 277 8.09 -13.59 24.42
CA ILE A 277 6.70 -13.13 24.41
C ILE A 277 6.05 -13.41 25.75
N ASP A 278 5.58 -12.35 26.43
CA ASP A 278 4.75 -12.44 27.62
C ASP A 278 3.30 -12.19 27.23
N ILE A 279 2.45 -13.17 27.48
CA ILE A 279 1.01 -13.08 27.24
C ILE A 279 0.31 -12.79 28.58
N ILE A 280 -0.44 -11.70 28.62
CA ILE A 280 -1.00 -11.10 29.84
C ILE A 280 -2.51 -11.03 29.70
N LYS A 281 -3.23 -11.38 30.74
CA LYS A 281 -4.68 -11.19 30.78
C LYS A 281 -4.98 -9.70 30.91
N TYR A 282 -5.78 -9.17 30.00
CA TYR A 282 -6.29 -7.80 30.09
C TYR A 282 -7.31 -7.70 31.25
N SER A 283 -7.31 -6.57 31.96
CA SER A 283 -8.34 -6.20 32.93
C SER A 283 -8.75 -4.75 32.72
N ASP A 284 -10.05 -4.46 32.90
CA ASP A 284 -10.57 -3.10 32.92
C ASP A 284 -10.19 -2.33 34.20
N ASP A 285 -9.82 -3.06 35.28
CA ASP A 285 -9.21 -2.46 36.46
C ASP A 285 -7.74 -2.14 36.19
N PRO A 286 -7.35 -0.82 36.19
CA PRO A 286 -5.98 -0.44 35.92
C PRO A 286 -4.96 -1.03 36.89
N ALA A 287 -5.33 -1.23 38.17
CA ALA A 287 -4.41 -1.78 39.16
C ALA A 287 -4.12 -3.26 38.91
N GLU A 288 -5.15 -4.05 38.61
CA GLU A 288 -5.00 -5.44 38.22
C GLU A 288 -4.21 -5.58 36.92
N TYR A 289 -4.51 -4.72 35.93
CA TYR A 289 -3.83 -4.76 34.63
C TYR A 289 -2.33 -4.38 34.75
N ILE A 290 -1.98 -3.38 35.57
CA ILE A 290 -0.58 -3.02 35.83
C ILE A 290 0.13 -4.17 36.53
N ALA A 291 -0.48 -4.78 37.53
CA ALA A 291 0.09 -5.93 38.24
C ALA A 291 0.37 -7.09 37.29
N ALA A 292 -0.61 -7.47 36.45
CA ALA A 292 -0.46 -8.51 35.44
C ALA A 292 0.62 -8.15 34.40
N ALA A 293 0.71 -6.89 33.97
CA ALA A 293 1.69 -6.42 33.00
C ALA A 293 3.14 -6.54 33.46
N LEU A 294 3.38 -6.55 34.78
CA LEU A 294 4.73 -6.72 35.36
C LEU A 294 5.19 -8.16 35.45
N ALA A 295 4.33 -9.13 35.08
CA ALA A 295 4.77 -10.52 34.97
C ALA A 295 6.13 -10.63 34.22
N PRO A 296 7.03 -11.54 34.66
CA PRO A 296 6.83 -12.61 35.64
C PRO A 296 7.06 -12.22 37.10
N ALA A 297 7.18 -10.92 37.44
CA ALA A 297 7.34 -10.49 38.83
C ALA A 297 6.01 -10.55 39.59
N ASP A 298 6.06 -10.97 40.83
CA ASP A 298 4.91 -10.95 41.73
C ASP A 298 4.71 -9.52 42.29
N VAL A 299 3.48 -9.02 42.21
CA VAL A 299 3.10 -7.69 42.67
C VAL A 299 2.24 -7.82 43.91
N VAL A 300 2.58 -7.07 44.98
CA VAL A 300 1.85 -7.05 46.25
C VAL A 300 0.68 -6.07 46.18
N ASP A 301 0.94 -4.85 45.70
CA ASP A 301 -0.03 -3.77 45.66
C ASP A 301 0.28 -2.77 44.56
N VAL A 302 -0.76 -2.14 44.00
CA VAL A 302 -0.65 -1.07 43.00
C VAL A 302 -1.47 0.11 43.45
N ARG A 303 -0.82 1.26 43.64
CA ARG A 303 -1.46 2.51 44.05
C ARG A 303 -1.43 3.48 42.88
N LEU A 304 -2.60 3.81 42.38
CA LEU A 304 -2.78 4.79 41.31
C LEU A 304 -2.67 6.20 41.87
N ALA A 305 -2.07 7.12 41.12
CA ALA A 305 -2.10 8.54 41.49
C ALA A 305 -3.52 9.11 41.27
N GLU A 306 -3.88 10.10 42.07
CA GLU A 306 -5.18 10.79 41.96
C GLU A 306 -5.28 11.59 40.67
N GLU A 307 -4.16 12.11 40.18
CA GLU A 307 -4.08 12.84 38.93
C GLU A 307 -3.00 12.28 37.99
N GLY A 308 -3.32 12.20 36.69
CA GLY A 308 -2.40 11.78 35.64
C GLY A 308 -2.30 10.25 35.53
N LYS A 309 -1.38 9.81 34.66
CA LYS A 309 -1.09 8.39 34.42
C LYS A 309 0.20 7.98 35.15
N ALA A 310 0.15 7.96 36.47
CA ALA A 310 1.26 7.52 37.30
C ALA A 310 0.75 6.51 38.33
N CYS A 311 1.60 5.57 38.71
CA CYS A 311 1.32 4.57 39.73
C CYS A 311 2.57 4.23 40.53
N ARG A 312 2.35 3.76 41.74
CA ARG A 312 3.37 3.13 42.60
C ARG A 312 3.07 1.66 42.73
N VAL A 313 3.98 0.84 42.30
CA VAL A 313 3.87 -0.61 42.41
C VAL A 313 4.75 -1.09 43.56
N ILE A 314 4.18 -1.94 44.41
CA ILE A 314 4.87 -2.54 45.56
C ILE A 314 5.09 -4.01 45.24
N VAL A 315 6.37 -4.43 45.31
CA VAL A 315 6.79 -5.80 45.08
C VAL A 315 7.64 -6.30 46.25
N PRO A 316 7.76 -7.60 46.49
CA PRO A 316 8.74 -8.15 47.43
C PRO A 316 10.16 -7.78 47.02
N ASP A 317 11.08 -7.64 48.00
CA ASP A 317 12.46 -7.20 47.74
C ASP A 317 13.19 -8.12 46.77
N ASP A 318 12.93 -9.42 46.81
CA ASP A 318 13.51 -10.43 45.92
C ASP A 318 12.93 -10.36 44.48
N GLN A 319 11.79 -9.73 44.30
CA GLN A 319 11.11 -9.53 43.00
C GLN A 319 11.47 -8.20 42.33
N LEU A 320 12.08 -7.25 43.05
CA LEU A 320 12.33 -5.90 42.55
C LEU A 320 13.15 -5.89 41.25
N SER A 321 14.24 -6.66 41.20
CA SER A 321 15.07 -6.76 40.00
C SER A 321 14.32 -7.37 38.80
N LEU A 322 13.40 -8.29 39.07
CA LEU A 322 12.58 -8.94 38.06
C LEU A 322 11.50 -7.98 37.53
N ALA A 323 10.86 -7.21 38.44
CA ALA A 323 9.86 -6.21 38.08
C ALA A 323 10.44 -5.08 37.21
N ILE A 324 11.65 -4.62 37.54
CA ILE A 324 12.37 -3.63 36.72
C ILE A 324 12.84 -4.24 35.40
N GLY A 325 13.44 -5.45 35.47
CA GLY A 325 14.06 -6.12 34.34
C GLY A 325 15.41 -5.53 33.93
N LYS A 326 16.12 -6.22 33.04
CA LYS A 326 17.39 -5.74 32.50
C LYS A 326 17.21 -4.38 31.83
N GLU A 327 18.00 -3.39 32.26
CA GLU A 327 17.92 -2.00 31.74
C GLU A 327 16.52 -1.37 31.81
N GLY A 328 15.69 -1.82 32.76
CA GLY A 328 14.32 -1.33 32.92
C GLY A 328 13.32 -1.84 31.89
N GLN A 329 13.66 -2.87 31.13
CA GLN A 329 12.85 -3.38 30.01
C GLN A 329 11.47 -3.84 30.47
N ASN A 330 11.38 -4.63 31.56
CA ASN A 330 10.11 -5.15 32.02
C ASN A 330 9.13 -4.04 32.43
N ALA A 331 9.60 -3.08 33.24
CA ALA A 331 8.80 -1.93 33.67
C ALA A 331 8.41 -1.03 32.48
N ARG A 332 9.36 -0.76 31.57
CA ARG A 332 9.10 0.08 30.39
C ARG A 332 8.07 -0.54 29.44
N LEU A 333 8.14 -1.84 29.18
CA LEU A 333 7.18 -2.54 28.34
C LEU A 333 5.80 -2.61 29.04
N ALA A 334 5.76 -2.84 30.35
CA ALA A 334 4.52 -2.84 31.11
C ALA A 334 3.84 -1.46 31.07
N ALA A 335 4.60 -0.39 31.28
CA ALA A 335 4.09 0.98 31.19
C ALA A 335 3.50 1.29 29.79
N ARG A 336 4.21 0.91 28.73
CA ARG A 336 3.72 1.09 27.35
C ARG A 336 2.47 0.25 27.05
N LEU A 337 2.41 -0.98 27.57
CA LEU A 337 1.29 -1.89 27.37
C LEU A 337 0.00 -1.33 27.96
N VAL A 338 0.09 -0.82 29.19
CA VAL A 338 -1.06 -0.31 29.97
C VAL A 338 -1.36 1.16 29.61
N GLY A 339 -0.38 1.90 29.10
CA GLY A 339 -0.50 3.31 28.75
C GLY A 339 -0.32 4.25 29.94
N TYR A 340 0.49 3.86 30.91
CA TYR A 340 0.89 4.62 32.11
C TYR A 340 2.31 5.14 32.02
#